data_c6c1b86f5bedf3b829ebdc1725652cd7
#
_entry.id   c6c1b86f5bedf3b829ebdc1725652cd7
#
_cell.length_a   1.000
_cell.length_b   1.000
_cell.length_c   1.000
_cell.angle_alpha   90.00
_cell.angle_beta   90.00
_cell.angle_gamma   90.00
#
_symmetry.space_group_name_H-M   'P 1'
#
loop_
_entity.id
_entity.type
_entity.pdbx_description
1 polymer ?
#
loop_
_entity_poly.entity_id
_entity_poly.type
_entity_poly.pdbx_seq_one_letter_code
_entity_poly.pdbx_strand_id
1 'polypeptide(L)'
;MTDQPPSKDLIWSIGIYGGKSPFDLHPLPDVSNPILTCRDVTSTPAKFVADPFMIQADGTWYLFFEVLNQQTNKGEIGLATSETGHNWVYDQIVLTEPFHLSYPYVFEWNGEYYMTPETLVANGVRLYKATDFPTQWSSLGSLITGSCADPSVFQYDDRWWMFTCSTPYQHDTLRLYVADEIMGEWREHPASPIVEGNKRKARPAGRVLVLGDTIVRFTQDCVPNYGTQLRAFEISELTSRTYVEKENPSSPVLSASGHGWNALGMHHADAHLMKDEQWLACVDGSREVSLQRDHNHDARAAHIKA
;
A
#
# COMPACT_ATOMS: atom_id res chain seq x y z
N MET A 1 35.97 23.72 2.72
CA MET A 1 35.02 22.86 2.01
C MET A 1 34.37 21.98 3.09
N THR A 2 33.17 22.29 3.50
CA THR A 2 32.45 21.49 4.50
C THR A 2 31.91 20.25 3.79
N ASP A 3 32.50 19.09 4.09
CA ASP A 3 31.97 17.79 3.70
C ASP A 3 30.58 17.64 4.38
N GLN A 4 29.53 18.03 3.68
CA GLN A 4 28.19 17.58 4.05
C GLN A 4 28.10 16.09 3.71
N PRO A 5 27.67 15.23 4.65
CA PRO A 5 27.46 13.83 4.37
C PRO A 5 26.51 13.69 3.16
N PRO A 6 26.71 12.69 2.29
CA PRO A 6 25.85 12.46 1.15
C PRO A 6 24.38 12.33 1.63
N SER A 7 23.48 13.03 0.94
CA SER A 7 22.04 12.89 1.25
C SER A 7 21.66 11.42 1.04
N LYS A 8 20.98 10.84 2.02
CA LYS A 8 20.50 9.48 1.96
C LYS A 8 19.04 9.48 1.55
N ASP A 9 18.71 8.73 0.52
CA ASP A 9 17.33 8.52 0.10
C ASP A 9 16.78 7.21 0.68
N LEU A 10 15.54 7.26 1.11
CA LEU A 10 14.77 6.08 1.49
C LEU A 10 14.19 5.46 0.21
N ILE A 11 14.46 4.17 0.00
CA ILE A 11 13.95 3.41 -1.15
C ILE A 11 13.13 2.24 -0.64
N TRP A 12 11.91 2.12 -1.16
CA TRP A 12 10.99 1.03 -0.94
C TRP A 12 11.11 -0.03 -2.03
N SER A 13 10.82 -1.26 -1.67
CA SER A 13 10.78 -2.43 -2.56
C SER A 13 9.71 -3.39 -2.07
N ILE A 14 9.27 -4.31 -2.92
CA ILE A 14 8.17 -5.22 -2.65
C ILE A 14 8.69 -6.64 -2.47
N GLY A 15 8.13 -7.37 -1.50
CA GLY A 15 8.42 -8.77 -1.21
C GLY A 15 7.16 -9.61 -1.09
N ILE A 16 7.36 -10.94 -1.08
CA ILE A 16 6.32 -11.94 -0.83
C ILE A 16 6.69 -12.71 0.44
N TYR A 17 5.76 -12.76 1.37
CA TYR A 17 5.84 -13.47 2.62
C TYR A 17 4.70 -14.49 2.70
N GLY A 18 4.83 -15.46 3.58
CA GLY A 18 3.76 -16.42 3.85
C GLY A 18 3.80 -16.90 5.29
N GLY A 19 2.77 -17.65 5.67
CA GLY A 19 2.69 -18.17 7.03
C GLY A 19 1.41 -18.93 7.30
N LYS A 20 1.23 -19.38 8.54
CA LYS A 20 0.04 -20.10 9.00
C LYS A 20 -1.08 -19.18 9.45
N SER A 21 -0.79 -17.89 9.57
CA SER A 21 -1.72 -16.88 10.06
C SER A 21 -1.36 -15.53 9.44
N PRO A 22 -2.32 -14.61 9.24
CA PRO A 22 -2.01 -13.26 8.76
C PRO A 22 -1.26 -12.41 9.81
N PHE A 23 -1.08 -12.97 11.01
CA PHE A 23 -0.31 -12.37 12.12
C PHE A 23 1.10 -12.95 12.26
N ASP A 24 1.47 -13.96 11.46
CA ASP A 24 2.71 -14.72 11.54
C ASP A 24 3.27 -14.91 10.12
N LEU A 25 3.71 -13.80 9.52
CA LEU A 25 4.19 -13.72 8.14
C LEU A 25 5.72 -13.69 8.10
N HIS A 26 6.32 -14.58 7.28
CA HIS A 26 7.77 -14.73 7.13
C HIS A 26 8.17 -14.81 5.66
N PRO A 27 9.44 -14.49 5.30
CA PRO A 27 9.98 -14.80 3.99
C PRO A 27 9.80 -16.27 3.64
N LEU A 28 9.25 -16.56 2.46
CA LEU A 28 9.12 -17.93 1.97
C LEU A 28 10.49 -18.46 1.52
N PRO A 29 10.81 -19.76 1.79
CA PRO A 29 12.15 -20.32 1.50
C PRO A 29 12.50 -20.34 0.00
N ASP A 30 11.49 -20.45 -0.86
CA ASP A 30 11.59 -20.53 -2.31
C ASP A 30 11.40 -19.19 -3.03
N VAL A 31 11.25 -18.09 -2.29
CA VAL A 31 11.09 -16.73 -2.81
C VAL A 31 12.30 -15.86 -2.49
N SER A 32 12.97 -15.35 -3.52
CA SER A 32 14.04 -14.38 -3.36
C SER A 32 13.48 -12.96 -3.22
N ASN A 33 13.44 -12.42 -2.00
CA ASN A 33 13.01 -11.07 -1.74
C ASN A 33 14.18 -10.05 -1.86
N PRO A 34 13.93 -8.82 -2.38
CA PRO A 34 12.65 -8.32 -2.86
C PRO A 34 12.29 -8.92 -4.23
N ILE A 35 10.98 -9.14 -4.49
CA ILE A 35 10.49 -9.66 -5.79
C ILE A 35 10.36 -8.55 -6.84
N LEU A 36 10.19 -7.31 -6.42
CA LEU A 36 10.16 -6.11 -7.27
C LEU A 36 10.88 -4.94 -6.63
N THR A 37 11.63 -4.23 -7.43
CA THR A 37 12.36 -3.00 -7.10
C THR A 37 12.09 -1.92 -8.16
N CYS A 38 12.55 -0.71 -7.95
CA CYS A 38 12.49 0.34 -8.98
C CYS A 38 13.21 -0.04 -10.30
N ARG A 39 14.15 -0.99 -10.26
CA ARG A 39 14.92 -1.43 -11.45
C ARG A 39 14.11 -2.34 -12.37
N ASP A 40 13.08 -2.97 -11.87
CA ASP A 40 12.21 -3.87 -12.63
C ASP A 40 11.16 -3.10 -13.42
N VAL A 41 10.90 -1.83 -13.06
CA VAL A 41 9.99 -0.93 -13.78
C VAL A 41 10.67 -0.44 -15.06
N THR A 42 10.16 -0.89 -16.22
CA THR A 42 10.76 -0.61 -17.54
C THR A 42 10.06 0.51 -18.32
N SER A 43 8.82 0.85 -17.96
CA SER A 43 8.01 1.86 -18.68
C SER A 43 8.33 3.31 -18.30
N THR A 44 8.93 3.54 -17.12
CA THR A 44 9.33 4.87 -16.64
C THR A 44 10.51 4.75 -15.67
N PRO A 45 11.38 5.76 -15.55
CA PRO A 45 12.39 5.79 -14.49
C PRO A 45 11.69 5.87 -13.13
N ALA A 46 11.81 4.81 -12.34
CA ALA A 46 11.22 4.73 -11.01
C ALA A 46 12.25 5.04 -9.91
N LYS A 47 11.83 5.76 -8.87
CA LYS A 47 12.63 6.01 -7.68
C LYS A 47 12.48 4.85 -6.68
N PHE A 48 11.24 4.38 -6.47
CA PHE A 48 10.91 3.22 -5.66
C PHE A 48 9.58 2.59 -6.11
N VAL A 49 9.25 1.43 -5.54
CA VAL A 49 7.95 0.76 -5.62
C VAL A 49 7.47 0.42 -4.22
N ALA A 50 6.17 0.61 -3.92
CA ALA A 50 5.59 0.46 -2.58
C ALA A 50 4.10 0.10 -2.61
N ASP A 51 3.50 -0.08 -1.43
CA ASP A 51 2.06 -0.26 -1.21
C ASP A 51 1.42 -1.36 -2.08
N PRO A 52 1.94 -2.60 -2.07
CA PRO A 52 1.47 -3.64 -2.98
C PRO A 52 0.12 -4.23 -2.57
N PHE A 53 -0.82 -4.31 -3.52
CA PHE A 53 -2.06 -5.06 -3.39
C PHE A 53 -2.15 -6.12 -4.48
N MET A 54 -2.55 -7.33 -4.13
CA MET A 54 -2.69 -8.42 -5.10
C MET A 54 -4.11 -8.97 -5.14
N ILE A 55 -4.48 -9.57 -6.28
CA ILE A 55 -5.75 -10.25 -6.48
C ILE A 55 -5.55 -11.40 -7.46
N GLN A 56 -6.26 -12.51 -7.27
CA GLN A 56 -6.22 -13.61 -8.19
C GLN A 56 -7.47 -13.61 -9.08
N ALA A 57 -7.28 -13.71 -10.40
CA ALA A 57 -8.36 -13.85 -11.37
C ALA A 57 -7.93 -14.85 -12.47
N ASP A 58 -8.82 -15.76 -12.85
CA ASP A 58 -8.60 -16.75 -13.91
C ASP A 58 -7.28 -17.54 -13.80
N GLY A 59 -6.87 -17.84 -12.55
CA GLY A 59 -5.65 -18.59 -12.25
C GLY A 59 -4.37 -17.76 -12.24
N THR A 60 -4.43 -16.49 -12.58
CA THR A 60 -3.29 -15.55 -12.57
C THR A 60 -3.37 -14.62 -11.37
N TRP A 61 -2.24 -14.36 -10.75
CA TRP A 61 -2.11 -13.31 -9.73
C TRP A 61 -1.70 -12.00 -10.38
N TYR A 62 -2.39 -10.93 -10.00
CA TYR A 62 -2.13 -9.55 -10.42
C TYR A 62 -1.73 -8.72 -9.20
N LEU A 63 -0.60 -8.04 -9.27
CA LEU A 63 -0.06 -7.19 -8.22
C LEU A 63 -0.10 -5.73 -8.70
N PHE A 64 -0.85 -4.91 -8.02
CA PHE A 64 -0.91 -3.46 -8.22
C PHE A 64 -0.08 -2.78 -7.14
N PHE A 65 0.68 -1.75 -7.49
CA PHE A 65 1.60 -1.11 -6.55
C PHE A 65 1.92 0.32 -6.97
N GLU A 66 2.34 1.14 -6.01
CA GLU A 66 2.87 2.47 -6.29
C GLU A 66 4.20 2.38 -7.02
N VAL A 67 4.35 3.16 -8.07
CA VAL A 67 5.61 3.47 -8.76
C VAL A 67 5.87 4.96 -8.62
N LEU A 68 6.85 5.38 -7.82
CA LEU A 68 7.23 6.79 -7.78
C LEU A 68 8.07 7.13 -9.01
N ASN A 69 7.45 7.80 -9.97
CA ASN A 69 8.10 8.23 -11.20
C ASN A 69 9.14 9.33 -10.90
N GLN A 70 10.40 9.08 -11.22
CA GLN A 70 11.52 9.97 -10.92
C GLN A 70 11.47 11.29 -11.70
N GLN A 71 10.89 11.29 -12.90
CA GLN A 71 10.82 12.48 -13.75
C GLN A 71 9.72 13.46 -13.30
N THR A 72 8.57 12.93 -12.91
CA THR A 72 7.40 13.73 -12.53
C THR A 72 7.29 13.95 -11.02
N ASN A 73 8.02 13.15 -10.23
CA ASN A 73 7.92 13.07 -8.77
C ASN A 73 6.47 12.79 -8.29
N LYS A 74 5.73 11.99 -9.08
CA LYS A 74 4.37 11.54 -8.77
C LYS A 74 4.32 10.02 -8.72
N GLY A 75 3.48 9.49 -7.83
CA GLY A 75 3.10 8.08 -7.84
C GLY A 75 2.16 7.78 -9.00
N GLU A 76 2.37 6.63 -9.62
CA GLU A 76 1.57 6.02 -10.68
C GLU A 76 1.31 4.58 -10.27
N ILE A 77 0.27 3.92 -10.76
CA ILE A 77 -0.01 2.53 -10.41
C ILE A 77 0.59 1.60 -11.45
N GLY A 78 1.52 0.77 -10.99
CA GLY A 78 2.14 -0.31 -11.76
C GLY A 78 1.39 -1.63 -11.60
N LEU A 79 1.59 -2.52 -12.56
CA LEU A 79 1.09 -3.89 -12.60
C LEU A 79 2.25 -4.87 -12.76
N ALA A 80 2.20 -5.94 -11.99
CA ALA A 80 3.01 -7.15 -12.22
C ALA A 80 2.11 -8.38 -12.15
N THR A 81 2.55 -9.48 -12.78
CA THR A 81 1.78 -10.73 -12.85
C THR A 81 2.58 -11.92 -12.37
N SER A 82 1.88 -12.95 -11.89
CA SER A 82 2.45 -14.23 -11.48
C SER A 82 1.45 -15.37 -11.66
N GLU A 83 1.91 -16.55 -12.09
CA GLU A 83 1.09 -17.77 -12.12
C GLU A 83 0.95 -18.39 -10.73
N THR A 84 1.95 -18.22 -9.87
CA THR A 84 2.06 -18.92 -8.59
C THR A 84 1.91 -18.02 -7.36
N GLY A 85 2.03 -16.69 -7.54
CA GLY A 85 2.15 -15.73 -6.46
C GLY A 85 3.58 -15.60 -5.89
N HIS A 86 4.55 -16.41 -6.37
CA HIS A 86 5.94 -16.41 -5.88
C HIS A 86 6.89 -15.69 -6.81
N ASN A 87 6.76 -15.91 -8.13
CA ASN A 87 7.61 -15.30 -9.16
C ASN A 87 6.80 -14.24 -9.92
N TRP A 88 7.24 -12.99 -9.84
CA TRP A 88 6.52 -11.85 -10.38
C TRP A 88 7.27 -11.22 -11.55
N VAL A 89 6.53 -10.82 -12.56
CA VAL A 89 7.05 -10.12 -13.74
C VAL A 89 6.31 -8.79 -13.87
N TYR A 90 7.08 -7.71 -13.88
CA TYR A 90 6.54 -6.37 -14.18
C TYR A 90 5.93 -6.35 -15.58
N ASP A 91 4.77 -5.75 -15.71
CA ASP A 91 4.07 -5.57 -16.98
C ASP A 91 4.11 -4.11 -17.43
N GLN A 92 3.33 -3.23 -16.80
CA GLN A 92 3.19 -1.85 -17.25
C GLN A 92 2.65 -0.92 -16.15
N ILE A 93 2.60 0.39 -16.43
CA ILE A 93 1.78 1.33 -15.68
C ILE A 93 0.33 1.20 -16.18
N VAL A 94 -0.63 1.05 -15.27
CA VAL A 94 -2.05 0.86 -15.59
C VAL A 94 -2.94 2.04 -15.22
N LEU A 95 -2.47 2.92 -14.32
CA LEU A 95 -3.22 4.12 -13.95
C LEU A 95 -2.27 5.29 -13.68
N THR A 96 -2.55 6.40 -14.36
CA THR A 96 -1.85 7.68 -14.17
C THR A 96 -2.88 8.80 -14.05
N GLU A 97 -2.58 9.78 -13.21
CA GLU A 97 -3.41 10.96 -13.02
C GLU A 97 -2.55 12.25 -13.02
N PRO A 98 -3.13 13.44 -13.17
CA PRO A 98 -2.40 14.69 -13.01
C PRO A 98 -1.82 14.89 -11.60
N PHE A 99 -2.25 14.10 -10.63
CA PHE A 99 -1.83 14.09 -9.23
C PHE A 99 -1.20 12.76 -8.84
N HIS A 100 -0.61 12.71 -7.64
CA HIS A 100 0.03 11.52 -7.08
C HIS A 100 -1.00 10.43 -6.76
N LEU A 101 -0.67 9.17 -7.09
CA LEU A 101 -1.39 7.96 -6.73
C LEU A 101 -0.49 7.02 -5.93
N SER A 102 -1.02 6.44 -4.85
CA SER A 102 -0.39 5.38 -4.08
C SER A 102 -1.46 4.43 -3.53
N TYR A 103 -1.07 3.42 -2.75
CA TYR A 103 -1.99 2.53 -2.03
C TYR A 103 -3.14 2.00 -2.90
N PRO A 104 -2.89 1.25 -3.99
CA PRO A 104 -3.90 0.83 -4.97
C PRO A 104 -4.78 -0.30 -4.45
N TYR A 105 -5.66 -0.02 -3.49
CA TYR A 105 -6.56 -1.00 -2.89
C TYR A 105 -7.52 -1.58 -3.93
N VAL A 106 -7.15 -2.71 -4.51
CA VAL A 106 -7.93 -3.42 -5.54
C VAL A 106 -8.82 -4.47 -4.90
N PHE A 107 -10.05 -4.62 -5.43
CA PHE A 107 -11.02 -5.62 -4.99
C PHE A 107 -11.97 -6.02 -6.13
N GLU A 108 -12.55 -7.22 -6.00
CA GLU A 108 -13.62 -7.70 -6.88
C GLU A 108 -14.97 -7.53 -6.18
N TRP A 109 -15.97 -7.10 -6.92
CA TRP A 109 -17.35 -7.03 -6.47
C TRP A 109 -18.32 -7.27 -7.62
N ASN A 110 -19.24 -8.23 -7.44
CA ASN A 110 -20.23 -8.62 -8.45
C ASN A 110 -19.64 -8.99 -9.82
N GLY A 111 -18.49 -9.66 -9.84
CA GLY A 111 -17.80 -10.05 -11.08
C GLY A 111 -17.06 -8.94 -11.79
N GLU A 112 -16.91 -7.78 -11.17
CA GLU A 112 -16.23 -6.62 -11.70
C GLU A 112 -15.10 -6.19 -10.77
N TYR A 113 -14.04 -5.57 -11.30
CA TYR A 113 -12.87 -5.16 -10.54
C TYR A 113 -12.87 -3.66 -10.30
N TYR A 114 -12.56 -3.29 -9.07
CA TYR A 114 -12.51 -1.90 -8.60
C TYR A 114 -11.19 -1.60 -7.90
N MET A 115 -10.84 -0.31 -7.83
CA MET A 115 -9.67 0.17 -7.12
C MET A 115 -9.99 1.50 -6.43
N THR A 116 -9.58 1.63 -5.16
CA THR A 116 -9.57 2.89 -4.42
C THR A 116 -8.14 3.26 -4.04
N PRO A 117 -7.37 3.86 -4.96
CA PRO A 117 -6.03 4.32 -4.61
C PRO A 117 -6.09 5.52 -3.67
N GLU A 118 -4.99 5.82 -2.99
CA GLU A 118 -4.82 7.11 -2.34
C GLU A 118 -4.84 8.22 -3.42
N THR A 119 -5.75 9.16 -3.27
CA THR A 119 -5.92 10.34 -4.13
C THR A 119 -5.93 11.62 -3.31
N LEU A 120 -5.03 11.71 -2.32
CA LEU A 120 -4.95 12.80 -1.36
C LEU A 120 -4.89 14.18 -2.01
N VAL A 121 -4.07 14.34 -3.04
CA VAL A 121 -3.89 15.61 -3.77
C VAL A 121 -5.17 16.03 -4.50
N ALA A 122 -6.03 15.07 -4.86
CA ALA A 122 -7.35 15.34 -5.43
C ALA A 122 -8.43 15.64 -4.36
N ASN A 123 -8.01 15.75 -3.08
CA ASN A 123 -8.84 16.09 -1.93
C ASN A 123 -10.04 15.15 -1.74
N GLY A 124 -9.79 13.85 -1.72
CA GLY A 124 -10.82 12.85 -1.46
C GLY A 124 -10.39 11.44 -1.81
N VAL A 125 -11.28 10.48 -1.66
CA VAL A 125 -11.12 9.10 -2.09
C VAL A 125 -11.89 8.91 -3.38
N ARG A 126 -11.23 8.47 -4.45
CA ARG A 126 -11.83 8.18 -5.74
C ARG A 126 -11.97 6.67 -5.94
N LEU A 127 -13.06 6.27 -6.58
CA LEU A 127 -13.28 4.90 -7.04
C LEU A 127 -12.99 4.80 -8.53
N TYR A 128 -12.22 3.79 -8.90
CA TYR A 128 -11.97 3.39 -10.28
C TYR A 128 -12.56 2.01 -10.53
N LYS A 129 -13.07 1.79 -11.74
CA LYS A 129 -13.54 0.50 -12.22
C LYS A 129 -12.71 0.07 -13.41
N ALA A 130 -12.35 -1.20 -13.47
CA ALA A 130 -11.72 -1.78 -14.63
C ALA A 130 -12.71 -1.77 -15.81
N THR A 131 -12.31 -1.20 -16.94
CA THR A 131 -13.01 -1.29 -18.21
C THR A 131 -12.49 -2.44 -19.06
N ASP A 132 -11.22 -2.83 -18.82
CA ASP A 132 -10.57 -4.01 -19.35
C ASP A 132 -9.53 -4.47 -18.31
N PHE A 133 -9.92 -5.41 -17.42
CA PHE A 133 -9.05 -5.90 -16.36
C PHE A 133 -7.92 -6.77 -16.93
N PRO A 134 -6.68 -6.60 -16.46
CA PRO A 134 -6.22 -5.74 -15.36
C PRO A 134 -5.70 -4.36 -15.80
N THR A 135 -5.73 -4.02 -17.06
CA THR A 135 -4.88 -2.97 -17.65
C THR A 135 -5.57 -1.61 -17.84
N GLN A 136 -6.91 -1.57 -17.95
CA GLN A 136 -7.61 -0.33 -18.24
C GLN A 136 -8.61 0.03 -17.13
N TRP A 137 -8.50 1.25 -16.60
CA TRP A 137 -9.28 1.74 -15.49
C TRP A 137 -9.94 3.08 -15.80
N SER A 138 -11.17 3.26 -15.35
CA SER A 138 -11.91 4.51 -15.48
C SER A 138 -12.41 4.99 -14.13
N SER A 139 -12.29 6.29 -13.86
CA SER A 139 -12.80 6.89 -12.63
C SER A 139 -14.33 6.92 -12.64
N LEU A 140 -14.94 6.44 -11.58
CA LEU A 140 -16.38 6.56 -11.31
C LEU A 140 -16.72 7.80 -10.48
N GLY A 141 -15.72 8.56 -10.01
CA GLY A 141 -15.89 9.75 -9.19
C GLY A 141 -15.40 9.57 -7.76
N SER A 142 -15.71 10.55 -6.92
CA SER A 142 -15.30 10.57 -5.52
C SER A 142 -16.34 9.91 -4.63
N LEU A 143 -15.89 9.04 -3.72
CA LEU A 143 -16.70 8.45 -2.66
C LEU A 143 -16.90 9.44 -1.50
N ILE A 144 -15.81 10.05 -1.05
CA ILE A 144 -15.79 11.10 -0.02
C ILE A 144 -14.82 12.21 -0.41
N THR A 145 -15.00 13.39 0.19
CA THR A 145 -14.10 14.54 0.04
C THR A 145 -13.35 14.80 1.34
N GLY A 146 -12.17 15.38 1.24
CA GLY A 146 -11.32 15.73 2.37
C GLY A 146 -9.94 15.14 2.30
N SER A 147 -9.15 15.40 3.33
CA SER A 147 -7.81 14.85 3.47
C SER A 147 -7.91 13.36 3.87
N CYS A 148 -7.56 12.46 2.97
CA CYS A 148 -7.73 11.02 3.13
C CYS A 148 -6.50 10.29 2.62
N ALA A 149 -5.80 9.60 3.51
CA ALA A 149 -4.68 8.74 3.16
C ALA A 149 -5.02 7.27 3.39
N ASP A 150 -4.52 6.40 2.51
CA ASP A 150 -4.60 4.94 2.58
C ASP A 150 -6.04 4.42 2.77
N PRO A 151 -7.00 4.74 1.87
CA PRO A 151 -8.37 4.30 2.01
C PRO A 151 -8.46 2.77 1.90
N SER A 152 -8.99 2.12 2.94
CA SER A 152 -9.19 0.67 2.98
C SER A 152 -10.67 0.35 3.02
N VAL A 153 -11.21 -0.13 1.90
CA VAL A 153 -12.63 -0.37 1.68
C VAL A 153 -12.96 -1.85 1.81
N PHE A 154 -14.02 -2.20 2.54
CA PHE A 154 -14.43 -3.59 2.70
C PHE A 154 -15.94 -3.71 2.90
N GLN A 155 -16.47 -4.92 2.67
CA GLN A 155 -17.87 -5.25 2.98
C GLN A 155 -17.96 -6.05 4.28
N TYR A 156 -18.94 -5.71 5.11
CA TYR A 156 -19.32 -6.47 6.28
C TYR A 156 -20.78 -6.13 6.65
N ASP A 157 -21.57 -7.14 6.99
CA ASP A 157 -22.98 -7.04 7.39
C ASP A 157 -23.81 -6.23 6.37
N ASP A 158 -23.74 -6.65 5.09
CA ASP A 158 -24.42 -6.07 3.93
C ASP A 158 -24.16 -4.57 3.71
N ARG A 159 -23.05 -4.03 4.25
CA ARG A 159 -22.63 -2.64 4.12
C ARG A 159 -21.22 -2.50 3.65
N TRP A 160 -20.94 -1.34 3.06
CA TRP A 160 -19.59 -0.89 2.74
C TRP A 160 -19.02 -0.06 3.89
N TRP A 161 -17.77 -0.34 4.19
CA TRP A 161 -17.00 0.34 5.24
C TRP A 161 -15.70 0.84 4.66
N MET A 162 -15.21 1.96 5.18
CA MET A 162 -13.93 2.52 4.75
C MET A 162 -13.18 3.14 5.92
N PHE A 163 -11.96 2.69 6.13
CA PHE A 163 -10.99 3.36 6.98
C PHE A 163 -10.14 4.32 6.15
N THR A 164 -9.79 5.48 6.70
CA THR A 164 -8.80 6.39 6.11
C THR A 164 -8.16 7.28 7.17
N CYS A 165 -6.86 7.59 7.02
CA CYS A 165 -6.17 8.54 7.88
C CYS A 165 -6.45 9.96 7.39
N SER A 166 -7.08 10.80 8.26
CA SER A 166 -7.41 12.19 7.92
C SER A 166 -6.30 13.20 8.21
N THR A 167 -5.21 12.76 8.82
CA THR A 167 -4.01 13.55 9.12
C THR A 167 -2.77 12.95 8.45
N PRO A 168 -2.68 13.01 7.09
CA PRO A 168 -1.70 12.24 6.30
C PRO A 168 -0.23 12.56 6.62
N TYR A 169 0.05 13.76 7.15
CA TYR A 169 1.41 14.19 7.52
C TYR A 169 1.72 14.01 9.01
N GLN A 170 0.70 13.91 9.87
CA GLN A 170 0.82 13.59 11.29
C GLN A 170 0.67 12.11 11.56
N HIS A 171 -0.06 11.36 10.70
CA HIS A 171 -0.32 9.92 10.77
C HIS A 171 -1.06 9.47 12.04
N ASP A 172 -1.89 10.32 12.65
CA ASP A 172 -2.37 10.10 14.02
C ASP A 172 -3.89 10.06 14.20
N THR A 173 -4.67 10.29 13.14
CA THR A 173 -6.13 10.31 13.22
C THR A 173 -6.75 9.39 12.17
N LEU A 174 -7.49 8.36 12.62
CA LEU A 174 -8.20 7.39 11.78
C LEU A 174 -9.70 7.66 11.82
N ARG A 175 -10.30 7.77 10.63
CA ARG A 175 -11.75 7.90 10.47
C ARG A 175 -12.34 6.63 9.87
N LEU A 176 -13.59 6.39 10.20
CA LEU A 176 -14.41 5.30 9.70
C LEU A 176 -15.65 5.88 9.01
N TYR A 177 -15.93 5.36 7.82
CA TYR A 177 -17.12 5.71 7.03
C TYR A 177 -17.91 4.47 6.71
N VAL A 178 -19.23 4.65 6.46
CA VAL A 178 -20.17 3.60 6.12
C VAL A 178 -21.08 4.05 4.98
N ALA A 179 -21.41 3.13 4.08
CA ALA A 179 -22.41 3.31 3.01
C ALA A 179 -23.21 2.02 2.81
N ASP A 180 -24.45 2.15 2.35
CA ASP A 180 -25.29 0.99 2.01
C ASP A 180 -24.90 0.41 0.63
N GLU A 181 -24.39 1.26 -0.28
CA GLU A 181 -23.88 0.89 -1.60
C GLU A 181 -22.53 1.58 -1.85
N ILE A 182 -21.62 0.94 -2.62
CA ILE A 182 -20.28 1.48 -2.85
C ILE A 182 -20.30 2.85 -3.52
N MET A 183 -21.22 3.09 -4.46
CA MET A 183 -21.44 4.38 -5.12
C MET A 183 -22.53 5.22 -4.46
N GLY A 184 -23.02 4.78 -3.30
CA GLY A 184 -24.04 5.48 -2.52
C GLY A 184 -23.48 6.64 -1.70
N GLU A 185 -24.31 7.13 -0.78
CA GLU A 185 -23.92 8.17 0.17
C GLU A 185 -23.05 7.58 1.29
N TRP A 186 -21.77 7.97 1.30
CA TRP A 186 -20.86 7.64 2.39
C TRP A 186 -21.04 8.61 3.56
N ARG A 187 -21.28 8.06 4.74
CA ARG A 187 -21.48 8.82 5.98
C ARG A 187 -20.37 8.49 6.97
N GLU A 188 -19.86 9.50 7.66
CA GLU A 188 -18.91 9.27 8.74
C GLU A 188 -19.61 8.55 9.89
N HIS A 189 -18.95 7.50 10.41
CA HIS A 189 -19.48 6.68 11.49
C HIS A 189 -19.60 7.49 12.80
N PRO A 190 -20.65 7.32 13.62
CA PRO A 190 -20.83 8.10 14.84
C PRO A 190 -19.69 7.97 15.88
N ALA A 191 -18.96 6.85 15.88
CA ALA A 191 -17.78 6.68 16.74
C ALA A 191 -16.48 7.28 16.15
N SER A 192 -16.54 7.85 14.95
CA SER A 192 -15.37 8.47 14.30
C SER A 192 -15.07 9.86 14.89
N PRO A 193 -13.79 10.27 15.03
CA PRO A 193 -12.58 9.49 14.72
C PRO A 193 -12.40 8.32 15.70
N ILE A 194 -12.12 7.11 15.16
CA ILE A 194 -11.91 5.92 15.99
C ILE A 194 -10.51 5.85 16.61
N VAL A 195 -9.58 6.61 16.06
CA VAL A 195 -8.25 6.87 16.65
C VAL A 195 -7.95 8.36 16.53
N GLU A 196 -7.44 8.97 17.59
CA GLU A 196 -6.99 10.36 17.60
C GLU A 196 -5.68 10.47 18.40
N GLY A 197 -4.70 11.23 17.86
CA GLY A 197 -3.42 11.50 18.48
C GLY A 197 -2.48 10.29 18.63
N ASN A 198 -2.68 9.21 17.85
CA ASN A 198 -1.88 8.00 17.97
C ASN A 198 -1.29 7.53 16.63
N LYS A 199 -0.01 7.86 16.41
CA LYS A 199 0.77 7.51 15.20
C LYS A 199 1.07 6.01 15.04
N ARG A 200 0.80 5.20 16.06
CA ARG A 200 1.10 3.74 16.02
C ARG A 200 -0.04 2.92 15.45
N LYS A 201 -1.25 3.51 15.32
CA LYS A 201 -2.42 2.73 14.95
C LYS A 201 -3.46 3.46 14.06
N ALA A 202 -3.18 4.70 13.66
CA ALA A 202 -4.15 5.48 12.91
C ALA A 202 -4.05 5.30 11.39
N ARG A 203 -2.86 5.07 10.84
CA ARG A 203 -2.70 4.99 9.38
C ARG A 203 -2.95 3.56 8.90
N PRO A 204 -3.89 3.31 7.95
CA PRO A 204 -4.10 1.98 7.37
C PRO A 204 -2.86 1.42 6.68
N ALA A 205 -2.77 0.11 6.55
CA ALA A 205 -1.55 -0.56 6.09
C ALA A 205 -1.82 -1.87 5.31
N GLY A 206 -2.82 -1.87 4.45
CA GLY A 206 -3.17 -3.01 3.61
C GLY A 206 -4.64 -3.42 3.73
N ARG A 207 -4.94 -4.61 3.23
CA ARG A 207 -6.30 -5.14 3.14
C ARG A 207 -6.91 -5.38 4.52
N VAL A 208 -8.16 -4.94 4.68
CA VAL A 208 -8.99 -5.38 5.79
C VAL A 208 -9.45 -6.82 5.53
N LEU A 209 -9.20 -7.72 6.49
CA LEU A 209 -9.59 -9.12 6.39
C LEU A 209 -10.91 -9.33 7.13
N VAL A 210 -11.89 -9.94 6.45
CA VAL A 210 -13.15 -10.37 7.06
C VAL A 210 -13.12 -11.89 7.16
N LEU A 211 -12.94 -12.41 8.39
CA LEU A 211 -12.71 -13.82 8.70
C LEU A 211 -13.88 -14.35 9.55
N GLY A 212 -15.01 -14.61 8.90
CA GLY A 212 -16.27 -14.90 9.62
C GLY A 212 -16.71 -13.68 10.44
N ASP A 213 -16.85 -13.86 11.76
CA ASP A 213 -17.24 -12.79 12.67
C ASP A 213 -16.08 -11.89 13.12
N THR A 214 -14.85 -12.19 12.72
CA THR A 214 -13.66 -11.41 13.08
C THR A 214 -13.22 -10.55 11.90
N ILE A 215 -13.07 -9.26 12.14
CA ILE A 215 -12.52 -8.31 11.17
C ILE A 215 -11.12 -7.92 11.64
N VAL A 216 -10.15 -7.93 10.74
CA VAL A 216 -8.77 -7.53 11.05
C VAL A 216 -8.38 -6.35 10.16
N ARG A 217 -7.85 -5.30 10.77
CA ARG A 217 -7.19 -4.22 10.05
C ARG A 217 -5.71 -4.16 10.40
N PHE A 218 -4.89 -3.88 9.40
CA PHE A 218 -3.47 -3.58 9.59
C PHE A 218 -3.24 -2.08 9.69
N THR A 219 -2.18 -1.68 10.40
CA THR A 219 -1.81 -0.29 10.59
C THR A 219 -0.31 -0.09 10.50
N GLN A 220 0.09 1.04 9.95
CA GLN A 220 1.46 1.51 10.03
C GLN A 220 1.75 2.04 11.44
N ASP A 221 2.83 1.54 12.07
CA ASP A 221 3.41 2.21 13.22
C ASP A 221 4.42 3.25 12.70
N CYS A 222 4.06 4.51 12.83
CA CYS A 222 4.88 5.65 12.38
C CYS A 222 5.76 6.22 13.51
N VAL A 223 6.22 5.38 14.45
CA VAL A 223 7.09 5.77 15.56
C VAL A 223 8.29 4.80 15.64
N PRO A 224 9.55 5.31 15.63
CA PRO A 224 9.93 6.74 15.63
C PRO A 224 9.77 7.44 14.28
N ASN A 225 9.69 6.69 13.16
CA ASN A 225 9.60 7.20 11.81
C ASN A 225 8.40 6.61 11.05
N TYR A 226 8.01 7.24 9.96
CA TYR A 226 7.02 6.72 9.03
C TYR A 226 7.38 5.31 8.56
N GLY A 227 6.41 4.39 8.61
CA GLY A 227 6.57 3.04 8.07
C GLY A 227 7.55 2.15 8.83
N THR A 228 7.76 2.37 10.14
CA THR A 228 8.71 1.58 10.94
C THR A 228 8.33 0.10 11.02
N GLN A 229 7.04 -0.20 11.21
CA GLN A 229 6.54 -1.58 11.36
C GLN A 229 5.03 -1.66 11.14
N LEU A 230 4.54 -2.88 10.96
CA LEU A 230 3.12 -3.20 10.76
C LEU A 230 2.51 -3.77 12.04
N ARG A 231 1.34 -3.25 12.46
CA ARG A 231 0.54 -3.78 13.56
C ARG A 231 -0.79 -4.29 13.07
N ALA A 232 -1.42 -5.20 13.81
CA ALA A 232 -2.74 -5.73 13.53
C ALA A 232 -3.71 -5.45 14.68
N PHE A 233 -4.95 -5.16 14.33
CA PHE A 233 -6.06 -4.93 15.26
C PHE A 233 -7.25 -5.81 14.87
N GLU A 234 -7.82 -6.50 15.84
CA GLU A 234 -9.04 -7.27 15.70
C GLU A 234 -10.23 -6.42 16.13
N ILE A 235 -11.20 -6.29 15.24
CA ILE A 235 -12.44 -5.55 15.48
C ILE A 235 -13.45 -6.56 15.99
N SER A 236 -13.83 -6.42 17.26
CA SER A 236 -14.79 -7.30 17.94
C SER A 236 -16.23 -6.80 17.87
N GLU A 237 -16.43 -5.54 17.53
CA GLU A 237 -17.75 -4.96 17.34
C GLU A 237 -17.70 -3.89 16.24
N LEU A 238 -18.51 -4.08 15.21
CA LEU A 238 -18.72 -3.12 14.13
C LEU A 238 -20.20 -3.11 13.78
N THR A 239 -20.89 -2.07 14.20
CA THR A 239 -22.30 -1.83 13.87
C THR A 239 -22.46 -0.44 13.28
N SER A 240 -23.65 -0.02 12.92
CA SER A 240 -23.91 1.36 12.46
C SER A 240 -23.68 2.45 13.54
N ARG A 241 -23.38 2.07 14.78
CA ARG A 241 -23.25 3.00 15.92
C ARG A 241 -22.03 2.75 16.79
N THR A 242 -21.54 1.52 16.84
CA THR A 242 -20.49 1.10 17.76
C THR A 242 -19.29 0.53 17.01
N TYR A 243 -18.10 0.77 17.54
CA TYR A 243 -16.83 0.26 17.06
C TYR A 243 -15.95 -0.10 18.26
N VAL A 244 -15.50 -1.35 18.32
CA VAL A 244 -14.57 -1.83 19.35
C VAL A 244 -13.47 -2.65 18.70
N GLU A 245 -12.22 -2.30 18.99
CA GLU A 245 -11.06 -3.03 18.50
C GLU A 245 -10.07 -3.32 19.63
N LYS A 246 -9.25 -4.35 19.43
CA LYS A 246 -8.13 -4.71 20.29
C LYS A 246 -6.91 -5.02 19.44
N GLU A 247 -5.75 -4.54 19.88
CA GLU A 247 -4.48 -4.92 19.25
C GLU A 247 -4.22 -6.41 19.42
N ASN A 248 -3.87 -7.08 18.30
CA ASN A 248 -3.52 -8.48 18.30
C ASN A 248 -2.18 -8.68 19.07
N PRO A 249 -2.09 -9.68 19.97
CA PRO A 249 -0.88 -9.92 20.77
C PRO A 249 0.38 -10.22 19.94
N SER A 250 0.24 -10.65 18.69
CA SER A 250 1.37 -10.88 17.77
C SER A 250 1.93 -9.58 17.15
N SER A 251 1.33 -8.42 17.45
CA SER A 251 1.88 -7.14 16.96
C SER A 251 3.24 -6.81 17.61
N PRO A 252 4.22 -6.34 16.83
CA PRO A 252 4.15 -6.04 15.40
C PRO A 252 4.21 -7.30 14.53
N VAL A 253 3.37 -7.36 13.48
CA VAL A 253 3.32 -8.49 12.52
C VAL A 253 4.54 -8.49 11.60
N LEU A 254 4.95 -7.30 11.15
CA LEU A 254 6.14 -7.09 10.33
C LEU A 254 6.99 -5.98 10.94
N SER A 255 8.31 -6.12 10.82
CA SER A 255 9.27 -5.13 11.31
C SER A 255 10.51 -5.09 10.41
N ALA A 256 11.27 -4.01 10.54
CA ALA A 256 12.58 -3.88 9.93
C ALA A 256 13.48 -5.06 10.30
N SER A 257 14.19 -5.62 9.31
CA SER A 257 15.15 -6.71 9.55
C SER A 257 16.52 -6.25 10.06
N GLY A 258 16.80 -4.94 9.98
CA GLY A 258 18.11 -4.37 10.25
C GLY A 258 19.12 -4.54 9.12
N HIS A 259 18.80 -5.26 8.04
CA HIS A 259 19.70 -5.50 6.91
C HIS A 259 18.92 -5.73 5.60
N GLY A 260 19.62 -5.61 4.45
CA GLY A 260 19.03 -5.88 3.14
C GLY A 260 17.99 -4.85 2.69
N TRP A 261 16.98 -5.31 1.98
CA TRP A 261 15.98 -4.50 1.30
C TRP A 261 14.94 -3.87 2.23
N ASN A 262 14.71 -4.47 3.40
CA ASN A 262 13.77 -4.04 4.43
C ASN A 262 14.48 -3.65 5.74
N ALA A 263 15.69 -3.11 5.63
CA ALA A 263 16.56 -2.80 6.77
C ALA A 263 15.97 -1.78 7.75
N LEU A 264 15.10 -0.86 7.28
CA LEU A 264 14.65 0.31 8.06
C LEU A 264 13.17 0.28 8.42
N GLY A 265 12.34 -0.43 7.66
CA GLY A 265 10.90 -0.49 7.91
C GLY A 265 10.18 -1.45 6.99
N MET A 266 8.96 -1.81 7.42
CA MET A 266 7.96 -2.55 6.66
C MET A 266 6.61 -1.99 7.07
N HIS A 267 5.82 -1.44 6.14
CA HIS A 267 4.64 -0.70 6.55
C HIS A 267 3.34 -1.16 5.91
N HIS A 268 3.40 -2.19 5.06
CA HIS A 268 2.25 -2.66 4.31
C HIS A 268 2.20 -4.19 4.23
N ALA A 269 0.97 -4.75 4.30
CA ALA A 269 0.70 -6.14 3.96
C ALA A 269 -0.69 -6.31 3.35
N ASP A 270 -0.77 -6.95 2.19
CA ASP A 270 -2.01 -7.46 1.63
C ASP A 270 -1.96 -9.00 1.66
N ALA A 271 -2.69 -9.59 2.61
CA ALA A 271 -2.63 -11.02 2.92
C ALA A 271 -3.87 -11.77 2.41
N HIS A 272 -3.65 -12.95 1.83
CA HIS A 272 -4.67 -13.82 1.25
C HIS A 272 -4.58 -15.25 1.80
N LEU A 273 -5.71 -15.81 2.19
CA LEU A 273 -5.81 -17.22 2.58
C LEU A 273 -5.84 -18.09 1.32
N MET A 274 -4.88 -19.00 1.22
CA MET A 274 -4.73 -19.93 0.10
C MET A 274 -5.58 -21.19 0.32
N LYS A 275 -5.79 -21.97 -0.76
CA LYS A 275 -6.59 -23.22 -0.71
C LYS A 275 -6.03 -24.29 0.22
N ASP A 276 -4.73 -24.25 0.50
CA ASP A 276 -4.01 -25.16 1.41
C ASP A 276 -3.97 -24.64 2.87
N GLU A 277 -4.82 -23.67 3.18
CA GLU A 277 -4.92 -23.02 4.49
C GLU A 277 -3.64 -22.28 4.93
N GLN A 278 -2.72 -22.03 3.99
CA GLN A 278 -1.58 -21.13 4.23
C GLN A 278 -1.94 -19.70 3.83
N TRP A 279 -1.24 -18.75 4.38
CA TRP A 279 -1.35 -17.35 4.01
C TRP A 279 -0.23 -16.95 3.07
N LEU A 280 -0.58 -16.20 2.04
CA LEU A 280 0.34 -15.53 1.13
C LEU A 280 0.11 -14.03 1.23
N ALA A 281 1.18 -13.24 1.37
CA ALA A 281 1.07 -11.79 1.51
C ALA A 281 2.10 -11.08 0.62
N CYS A 282 1.67 -10.06 -0.11
CA CYS A 282 2.62 -9.07 -0.60
C CYS A 282 2.86 -8.01 0.47
N VAL A 283 4.11 -7.64 0.61
CA VAL A 283 4.61 -6.73 1.65
C VAL A 283 5.57 -5.73 1.04
N ASP A 284 5.84 -4.62 1.71
CA ASP A 284 6.93 -3.74 1.32
C ASP A 284 7.98 -3.57 2.41
N GLY A 285 9.12 -3.06 2.00
CA GLY A 285 10.23 -2.81 2.91
C GLY A 285 11.14 -1.71 2.41
N SER A 286 11.78 -1.01 3.33
CA SER A 286 12.61 0.14 3.03
C SER A 286 14.05 -0.01 3.48
N ARG A 287 14.94 0.64 2.73
CA ARG A 287 16.37 0.80 3.06
C ARG A 287 16.88 2.17 2.66
N GLU A 288 17.98 2.59 3.24
CA GLU A 288 18.73 3.75 2.77
C GLU A 288 19.63 3.39 1.58
N VAL A 289 19.74 4.32 0.64
CA VAL A 289 20.79 4.31 -0.39
C VAL A 289 21.54 5.63 -0.36
N SER A 290 22.87 5.55 -0.48
CA SER A 290 23.71 6.75 -0.66
C SER A 290 23.56 7.24 -2.08
N LEU A 291 23.17 8.50 -2.26
CA LEU A 291 23.25 9.13 -3.57
C LEU A 291 24.74 9.35 -3.90
N GLN A 292 25.31 8.52 -4.76
CA GLN A 292 26.57 8.86 -5.40
C GLN A 292 26.31 10.05 -6.32
N ARG A 293 26.93 11.20 -6.03
CA ARG A 293 26.97 12.32 -6.99
C ARG A 293 27.76 11.82 -8.18
N ASP A 294 27.11 11.61 -9.32
CA ASP A 294 27.79 11.42 -10.61
C ASP A 294 28.52 12.71 -10.96
N HIS A 295 29.81 12.77 -10.60
CA HIS A 295 30.74 13.83 -11.00
C HIS A 295 31.22 13.71 -12.47
N ASN A 296 30.44 13.05 -13.34
CA ASN A 296 30.85 12.78 -14.72
C ASN A 296 30.25 13.70 -15.79
N HIS A 297 29.71 14.89 -15.43
CA HIS A 297 29.20 15.82 -16.46
C HIS A 297 30.09 17.04 -16.76
N ASP A 298 31.27 17.24 -16.11
CA ASP A 298 32.12 18.42 -16.36
C ASP A 298 33.41 18.16 -17.15
N ALA A 299 33.63 16.96 -17.69
CA ALA A 299 34.85 16.64 -18.41
C ALA A 299 34.76 16.74 -19.95
N ARG A 300 33.67 17.19 -20.56
CA ARG A 300 33.51 17.30 -22.02
C ARG A 300 33.37 18.73 -22.58
N ALA A 301 33.52 19.75 -21.76
CA ALA A 301 33.46 21.16 -22.23
C ALA A 301 34.81 21.85 -22.42
N ALA A 302 35.96 21.15 -22.32
CA ALA A 302 37.28 21.78 -22.38
C ALA A 302 38.12 21.40 -23.60
N HIS A 303 37.55 20.89 -24.69
CA HIS A 303 38.34 20.60 -25.93
C HIS A 303 37.57 21.01 -27.18
N ILE A 304 37.22 22.29 -27.31
CA ILE A 304 37.02 22.95 -28.62
C ILE A 304 37.42 24.42 -28.44
N LYS A 305 38.73 24.70 -28.55
CA LYS A 305 39.31 25.97 -28.98
C LYS A 305 40.83 25.80 -29.03
N ALA A 306 41.33 25.40 -30.16
CA ALA A 306 42.61 25.78 -30.78
C ALA A 306 42.52 25.51 -32.29
#